data_02b795b14da5651def652da66e28cc43
#
_entry.id   02b795b14da5651def652da66e28cc43
#
_cell.length_a   1.000
_cell.length_b   1.000
_cell.length_c   1.000
_cell.angle_alpha   90.00
_cell.angle_beta   90.00
_cell.angle_gamma   90.00
#
_symmetry.space_group_name_H-M   'P 1'
#
loop_
_entity.id
_entity.type
_entity.pdbx_description
1 polymer ?
#
loop_
_entity_poly.entity_id
_entity_poly.type
_entity_poly.pdbx_seq_one_letter_code
_entity_poly.pdbx_strand_id
1 'polypeptide(L)'
;MYGIGILGCGRFAENHFRAYPTLAPRAKWVAACHTERSRQRLDEVCDKHDIPLRFTDVEKFAACDEVDVVAVVTPPHVRLKVIRPLLEAGKHVMVAKPFTEGIDEAREIVELADRYGCQLAVDQNARWSRAV
;
A
#
# COMPACT_ATOMS: atom_id res chain seq x y z
N MET A 1 4.98 -6.52 -16.33
CA MET A 1 4.30 -7.08 -15.14
C MET A 1 4.57 -6.14 -13.98
N TYR A 2 3.54 -5.64 -13.32
CA TYR A 2 3.68 -4.70 -12.21
C TYR A 2 4.11 -5.37 -10.91
N GLY A 3 5.08 -4.75 -10.22
CA GLY A 3 5.47 -5.11 -8.85
C GLY A 3 4.57 -4.41 -7.83
N ILE A 4 3.93 -5.18 -6.96
CA ILE A 4 3.05 -4.64 -5.94
C ILE A 4 3.74 -4.73 -4.58
N GLY A 5 3.77 -3.62 -3.87
CA GLY A 5 4.16 -3.54 -2.47
C GLY A 5 2.95 -3.40 -1.55
N ILE A 6 3.05 -3.87 -0.33
CA ILE A 6 2.07 -3.60 0.72
C ILE A 6 2.71 -2.86 1.88
N LEU A 7 2.07 -1.79 2.33
CA LEU A 7 2.46 -1.03 3.50
C LEU A 7 1.43 -1.20 4.61
N GLY A 8 1.84 -1.90 5.66
CA GLY A 8 0.97 -2.35 6.74
C GLY A 8 0.56 -3.82 6.58
N CYS A 9 1.03 -4.68 7.49
CA CYS A 9 0.80 -6.13 7.46
C CYS A 9 -0.20 -6.60 8.54
N GLY A 10 -1.13 -5.73 8.92
CA GLY A 10 -2.19 -6.05 9.87
C GLY A 10 -3.23 -7.04 9.32
N ARG A 11 -4.27 -7.28 10.13
CA ARG A 11 -5.34 -8.23 9.75
C ARG A 11 -6.00 -7.90 8.41
N PHE A 12 -6.20 -6.62 8.11
CA PHE A 12 -6.87 -6.20 6.88
C PHE A 12 -6.05 -6.49 5.62
N ALA A 13 -4.73 -6.58 5.72
CA ALA A 13 -3.84 -6.91 4.59
C ALA A 13 -4.17 -8.28 3.96
N GLU A 14 -4.69 -9.23 4.73
CA GLU A 14 -5.08 -10.55 4.22
C GLU A 14 -6.15 -10.48 3.12
N ASN A 15 -7.01 -9.47 3.14
CA ASN A 15 -8.02 -9.28 2.09
C ASN A 15 -7.35 -8.92 0.75
N HIS A 16 -6.31 -8.11 0.79
CA HIS A 16 -5.53 -7.76 -0.39
C HIS A 16 -4.80 -8.98 -0.96
N PHE A 17 -4.15 -9.77 -0.11
CA PHE A 17 -3.45 -10.98 -0.54
C PHE A 17 -4.37 -12.00 -1.22
N ARG A 18 -5.63 -12.11 -0.77
CA ARG A 18 -6.62 -12.99 -1.40
C ARG A 18 -7.11 -12.49 -2.75
N ALA A 19 -7.21 -11.18 -2.93
CA ALA A 19 -7.75 -10.59 -4.15
C ALA A 19 -6.73 -10.57 -5.31
N TYR A 20 -5.48 -10.29 -5.03
CA TYR A 20 -4.45 -10.04 -6.04
C TYR A 20 -4.06 -11.24 -6.93
N PRO A 21 -4.15 -12.52 -6.52
CA PRO A 21 -3.89 -13.63 -7.43
C PRO A 21 -4.73 -13.57 -8.72
N THR A 22 -5.90 -12.90 -8.68
CA THR A 22 -6.74 -12.69 -9.87
C THR A 22 -6.11 -11.76 -10.90
N LEU A 23 -5.06 -11.03 -10.54
CA LEU A 23 -4.34 -10.11 -11.42
C LEU A 23 -3.16 -10.78 -12.16
N ALA A 24 -2.80 -12.00 -11.78
CA ALA A 24 -1.74 -12.72 -12.48
C ALA A 24 -2.14 -13.00 -13.94
N PRO A 25 -1.23 -12.90 -14.92
CA PRO A 25 0.22 -12.61 -14.75
C PRO A 25 0.56 -11.10 -14.81
N ARG A 26 -0.40 -10.19 -14.74
CA ARG A 26 -0.17 -8.75 -14.92
C ARG A 26 0.52 -8.08 -13.72
N ALA A 27 0.35 -8.64 -12.53
CA ALA A 27 0.92 -8.11 -11.30
C ALA A 27 1.34 -9.23 -10.34
N LYS A 28 2.32 -8.95 -9.48
CA LYS A 28 2.79 -9.86 -8.43
C LYS A 28 3.16 -9.08 -7.17
N TRP A 29 3.05 -9.71 -6.00
CA TRP A 29 3.61 -9.22 -4.76
C TRP A 29 5.14 -9.30 -4.81
N VAL A 30 5.82 -8.16 -4.57
CA VAL A 30 7.30 -8.12 -4.56
C VAL A 30 7.86 -7.66 -3.23
N ALA A 31 7.14 -6.84 -2.49
CA ALA A 31 7.65 -6.24 -1.26
C ALA A 31 6.55 -6.03 -0.21
N ALA A 32 6.93 -6.10 1.05
CA ALA A 32 6.09 -5.69 2.17
C ALA A 32 6.87 -4.79 3.12
N CYS A 33 6.17 -3.82 3.71
CA CYS A 33 6.71 -2.91 4.70
C CYS A 33 5.82 -2.85 5.94
N HIS A 34 6.43 -2.92 7.10
CA HIS A 34 5.75 -2.75 8.39
C HIS A 34 6.69 -2.07 9.38
N THR A 35 6.21 -1.72 10.57
CA THR A 35 7.08 -1.12 11.60
C THR A 35 8.08 -2.13 12.15
N GLU A 36 9.25 -1.68 12.58
CA GLU A 36 10.25 -2.55 13.23
C GLU A 36 9.68 -3.27 14.46
N ARG A 37 8.82 -2.60 15.22
CA ARG A 37 8.11 -3.20 16.37
C ARG A 37 7.29 -4.45 15.98
N SER A 38 6.84 -4.51 14.73
CA SER A 38 6.02 -5.61 14.21
C SER A 38 6.78 -6.49 13.21
N ARG A 39 8.11 -6.57 13.36
CA ARG A 39 8.99 -7.35 12.48
C ARG A 39 8.57 -8.80 12.34
N GLN A 40 8.22 -9.43 13.45
CA GLN A 40 7.73 -10.82 13.43
C GLN A 40 6.49 -10.97 12.52
N ARG A 41 5.54 -10.05 12.61
CA ARG A 41 4.34 -10.08 11.75
C ARG A 41 4.67 -9.87 10.27
N LEU A 42 5.63 -9.00 9.97
CA LEU A 42 6.14 -8.81 8.62
C LEU A 42 6.72 -10.11 8.06
N ASP A 43 7.54 -10.79 8.82
CA ASP A 43 8.17 -12.04 8.41
C ASP A 43 7.13 -13.15 8.19
N GLU A 44 6.17 -13.32 9.10
CA GLU A 44 5.06 -14.27 8.96
C GLU A 44 4.26 -14.05 7.67
N VAL A 45 3.94 -12.79 7.35
CA VAL A 45 3.19 -12.44 6.15
C VAL A 45 4.01 -12.70 4.88
N CYS A 46 5.27 -12.32 4.88
CA CYS A 46 6.15 -12.53 3.74
C CYS A 46 6.38 -14.01 3.45
N ASP A 47 6.58 -14.82 4.49
CA ASP A 47 6.74 -16.26 4.34
C ASP A 47 5.46 -16.94 3.84
N LYS A 48 4.32 -16.53 4.37
CA LYS A 48 3.00 -17.08 3.99
C LYS A 48 2.63 -16.80 2.54
N HIS A 49 3.00 -15.64 2.03
CA HIS A 49 2.58 -15.13 0.71
C HIS A 49 3.72 -15.06 -0.32
N ASP A 50 4.86 -15.69 -0.03
CA ASP A 50 6.05 -15.73 -0.89
C ASP A 50 6.51 -14.33 -1.35
N ILE A 51 6.51 -13.36 -0.42
CA ILE A 51 6.94 -11.99 -0.70
C ILE A 51 8.46 -11.88 -0.45
N PRO A 52 9.25 -11.61 -1.49
CA PRO A 52 10.71 -11.71 -1.37
C PRO A 52 11.35 -10.55 -0.60
N LEU A 53 10.82 -9.33 -0.70
CA LEU A 53 11.45 -8.14 -0.13
C LEU A 53 10.71 -7.65 1.11
N ARG A 54 11.47 -7.36 2.18
CA ARG A 54 10.94 -6.98 3.50
C ARG A 54 11.57 -5.68 3.97
N PHE A 55 10.74 -4.74 4.36
CA PHE A 55 11.17 -3.42 4.82
C PHE A 55 10.54 -3.07 6.16
N THR A 56 11.30 -2.40 7.01
CA THR A 56 10.78 -1.76 8.23
C THR A 56 10.93 -0.24 8.21
N ASP A 57 11.45 0.28 7.11
CA ASP A 57 11.68 1.69 6.82
C ASP A 57 10.94 2.07 5.54
N VAL A 58 10.03 3.04 5.64
CA VAL A 58 9.17 3.46 4.52
C VAL A 58 9.98 4.14 3.41
N GLU A 59 11.04 4.89 3.74
CA GLU A 59 11.89 5.54 2.74
C GLU A 59 12.63 4.51 1.88
N LYS A 60 13.19 3.49 2.52
CA LYS A 60 13.83 2.38 1.81
C LYS A 60 12.84 1.59 0.97
N PHE A 61 11.64 1.38 1.49
CA PHE A 61 10.56 0.74 0.74
C PHE A 61 10.13 1.56 -0.47
N ALA A 62 9.96 2.87 -0.31
CA ALA A 62 9.65 3.79 -1.40
C ALA A 62 10.73 3.81 -2.50
N ALA A 63 12.00 3.69 -2.13
CA ALA A 63 13.13 3.65 -3.04
C ALA A 63 13.32 2.31 -3.76
N CYS A 64 12.50 1.30 -3.48
CA CYS A 64 12.60 -0.02 -4.10
C CYS A 64 12.14 0.01 -5.56
N ASP A 65 13.05 -0.22 -6.50
CA ASP A 65 12.77 -0.18 -7.95
C ASP A 65 11.81 -1.28 -8.43
N GLU A 66 11.70 -2.38 -7.69
CA GLU A 66 10.80 -3.47 -8.03
C GLU A 66 9.33 -3.18 -7.73
N VAL A 67 9.05 -2.12 -6.95
CA VAL A 67 7.69 -1.71 -6.58
C VAL A 67 7.17 -0.63 -7.52
N ASP A 68 6.07 -0.88 -8.19
CA ASP A 68 5.35 0.09 -9.04
C ASP A 68 4.13 0.67 -8.33
N VAL A 69 3.40 -0.19 -7.61
CA VAL A 69 2.12 0.15 -6.96
C VAL A 69 2.16 -0.28 -5.50
N VAL A 70 1.69 0.56 -4.60
CA VAL A 70 1.63 0.25 -3.17
C VAL A 70 0.19 0.22 -2.66
N ALA A 71 -0.19 -0.90 -2.05
CA ALA A 71 -1.40 -1.01 -1.24
C ALA A 71 -1.11 -0.52 0.18
N VAL A 72 -1.69 0.62 0.56
CA VAL A 72 -1.50 1.24 1.88
C VAL A 72 -2.67 0.86 2.80
N VAL A 73 -2.40 0.00 3.77
CA VAL A 73 -3.38 -0.52 4.74
C VAL A 73 -3.03 -0.16 6.19
N THR A 74 -2.37 0.96 6.36
CA THR A 74 -2.03 1.54 7.66
C THR A 74 -3.23 2.24 8.31
N PRO A 75 -3.20 2.55 9.61
CA PRO A 75 -4.19 3.42 10.24
C PRO A 75 -4.26 4.81 9.58
N PRO A 76 -5.44 5.48 9.56
CA PRO A 76 -5.60 6.75 8.84
C PRO A 76 -4.72 7.88 9.36
N HIS A 77 -4.46 7.95 10.67
CA HIS A 77 -3.66 9.02 11.30
C HIS A 77 -2.18 9.07 10.89
N VAL A 78 -1.66 8.03 10.24
CA VAL A 78 -0.27 8.03 9.73
C VAL A 78 -0.18 8.18 8.21
N ARG A 79 -1.31 8.26 7.52
CA ARG A 79 -1.40 8.17 6.05
C ARG A 79 -0.56 9.19 5.31
N LEU A 80 -0.68 10.46 5.64
CA LEU A 80 0.10 11.51 4.99
C LEU A 80 1.61 11.23 5.14
N LYS A 81 2.04 10.87 6.35
CA LYS A 81 3.45 10.59 6.64
C LYS A 81 4.02 9.43 5.81
N VAL A 82 3.23 8.37 5.61
CA VAL A 82 3.72 7.17 4.92
C VAL A 82 3.46 7.18 3.42
N ILE A 83 2.45 7.94 2.93
CA ILE A 83 2.13 8.05 1.51
C ILE A 83 3.03 9.07 0.81
N ARG A 84 3.41 10.16 1.48
CA ARG A 84 4.28 11.19 0.90
C ARG A 84 5.55 10.60 0.25
N PRO A 85 6.41 9.83 0.95
CA PRO A 85 7.62 9.29 0.34
C PRO A 85 7.33 8.34 -0.83
N LEU A 86 6.19 7.63 -0.81
CA LEU A 86 5.79 6.77 -1.92
C LEU A 86 5.50 7.59 -3.19
N LEU A 87 4.70 8.65 -3.07
CA LEU A 87 4.36 9.52 -4.19
C LEU A 87 5.58 10.29 -4.70
N GLU A 88 6.42 10.79 -3.80
CA GLU A 88 7.69 11.47 -4.14
C GLU A 88 8.65 10.55 -4.90
N ALA A 89 8.62 9.25 -4.62
CA ALA A 89 9.36 8.23 -5.36
C ALA A 89 8.65 7.74 -6.64
N GLY A 90 7.54 8.36 -7.03
CA GLY A 90 6.80 8.00 -8.25
C GLY A 90 5.98 6.72 -8.15
N LYS A 91 5.69 6.21 -6.95
CA LYS A 91 4.88 5.01 -6.79
C LYS A 91 3.39 5.33 -6.89
N HIS A 92 2.65 4.51 -7.60
CA HIS A 92 1.19 4.55 -7.59
C HIS A 92 0.66 4.02 -6.27
N VAL A 93 -0.45 4.57 -5.77
CA VAL A 93 -0.95 4.24 -4.44
C VAL A 93 -2.44 3.86 -4.48
N MET A 94 -2.77 2.74 -3.88
CA MET A 94 -4.13 2.39 -3.49
C MET A 94 -4.20 2.37 -1.97
N VAL A 95 -5.10 3.16 -1.38
CA VAL A 95 -5.20 3.32 0.07
C VAL A 95 -6.52 2.78 0.60
N ALA A 96 -6.47 2.01 1.69
CA ALA A 96 -7.67 1.50 2.35
C ALA A 96 -8.50 2.63 2.97
N LYS A 97 -9.83 2.43 3.06
CA LYS A 97 -10.73 3.35 3.76
C LYS A 97 -10.52 3.31 5.28
N PRO A 98 -10.81 4.39 6.01
CA PRO A 98 -11.04 5.74 5.52
C PRO A 98 -9.75 6.32 4.92
N PHE A 99 -9.88 7.25 3.97
CA PHE A 99 -8.71 7.79 3.27
C PHE A 99 -7.75 8.51 4.23
N THR A 100 -8.25 9.48 4.96
CA THR A 100 -7.54 10.25 5.99
C THR A 100 -8.48 10.55 7.16
N GLU A 101 -7.97 11.14 8.23
CA GLU A 101 -8.81 11.67 9.32
C GLU A 101 -9.33 13.08 9.00
N GLY A 102 -8.56 13.88 8.26
CA GLY A 102 -8.88 15.26 7.94
C GLY A 102 -8.86 15.57 6.45
N ILE A 103 -9.65 16.58 6.06
CA ILE A 103 -9.75 17.00 4.66
C ILE A 103 -8.45 17.63 4.14
N ASP A 104 -7.71 18.32 4.99
CA ASP A 104 -6.47 18.99 4.58
C ASP A 104 -5.37 17.97 4.24
N GLU A 105 -5.25 16.90 5.02
CA GLU A 105 -4.37 15.78 4.68
C GLU A 105 -4.78 15.10 3.37
N ALA A 106 -6.08 14.91 3.15
CA ALA A 106 -6.59 14.33 1.92
C ALA A 106 -6.22 15.19 0.70
N ARG A 107 -6.40 16.52 0.79
CA ARG A 107 -6.02 17.48 -0.26
C ARG A 107 -4.53 17.41 -0.56
N GLU A 108 -3.71 17.42 0.49
CA GLU A 108 -2.25 17.34 0.33
C GLU A 108 -1.80 16.06 -0.37
N ILE A 109 -2.38 14.91 -0.03
CA ILE A 109 -2.08 13.64 -0.70
C ILE A 109 -2.48 13.67 -2.18
N VAL A 110 -3.66 14.23 -2.51
CA VAL A 110 -4.11 14.38 -3.90
C VAL A 110 -3.17 15.31 -4.68
N GLU A 111 -2.79 16.45 -4.11
CA GLU A 111 -1.86 17.39 -4.73
C GLU A 111 -0.46 16.78 -4.97
N LEU A 112 0.01 15.94 -4.04
CA LEU A 112 1.26 15.18 -4.22
C LEU A 112 1.14 14.17 -5.37
N ALA A 113 0.04 13.43 -5.44
CA ALA A 113 -0.18 12.48 -6.52
C ALA A 113 -0.18 13.17 -7.89
N ASP A 114 -0.87 14.31 -8.01
CA ASP A 114 -0.90 15.10 -9.24
C ASP A 114 0.49 15.65 -9.59
N ARG A 115 1.20 16.18 -8.60
CA ARG A 115 2.56 16.75 -8.78
C ARG A 115 3.56 15.74 -9.30
N TYR A 116 3.52 14.52 -8.82
CA TYR A 116 4.44 13.44 -9.19
C TYR A 116 3.90 12.51 -10.30
N GLY A 117 2.73 12.82 -10.87
CA GLY A 117 2.13 12.03 -11.94
C GLY A 117 1.73 10.61 -11.53
N CYS A 118 1.39 10.43 -10.25
CA CYS A 118 1.03 9.13 -9.70
C CYS A 118 -0.48 8.89 -9.75
N GLN A 119 -0.89 7.65 -9.99
CA GLN A 119 -2.28 7.25 -9.79
C GLN A 119 -2.55 7.05 -8.30
N LEU A 120 -3.66 7.61 -7.83
CA LEU A 120 -4.13 7.48 -6.44
C LEU A 120 -5.56 6.93 -6.44
N ALA A 121 -5.78 5.86 -5.72
CA ALA A 121 -7.12 5.26 -5.56
C ALA A 121 -7.43 5.02 -4.09
N VAL A 122 -8.70 5.20 -3.71
CA VAL A 122 -9.20 4.81 -2.39
C VAL A 122 -10.00 3.53 -2.53
N ASP A 123 -9.64 2.50 -1.76
CA ASP A 123 -10.37 1.22 -1.73
C ASP A 123 -11.69 1.36 -0.97
N GLN A 124 -12.74 1.67 -1.71
CA GLN A 124 -14.13 1.72 -1.25
C GLN A 124 -14.85 0.44 -1.69
N ASN A 125 -14.39 -0.69 -1.21
CA ASN A 125 -14.83 -2.02 -1.63
C ASN A 125 -16.34 -2.26 -1.48
N ALA A 126 -17.00 -1.65 -0.48
CA ALA A 126 -18.46 -1.73 -0.31
C ALA A 126 -19.25 -1.20 -1.53
N ARG A 127 -18.65 -0.30 -2.32
CA ARG A 127 -19.23 0.22 -3.56
C ARG A 127 -19.54 -0.88 -4.60
N TRP A 128 -18.81 -1.97 -4.53
CA TRP A 128 -18.91 -3.10 -5.46
C TRP A 128 -19.73 -4.26 -4.90
N SER A 129 -20.27 -4.12 -3.68
CA SER A 129 -21.11 -5.12 -3.05
C SER A 129 -22.47 -5.22 -3.76
N ARG A 130 -22.93 -6.45 -3.98
CA ARG A 130 -24.31 -6.71 -4.49
C ARG A 130 -25.39 -6.61 -3.42
N ALA A 131 -25.00 -6.42 -2.17
CA ALA A 131 -25.90 -6.42 -1.00
C ALA A 131 -26.40 -5.01 -0.67
N VAL A 132 -26.87 -4.28 -1.67
CA VAL A 132 -27.57 -3.00 -1.48
C VAL A 132 -28.91 -3.09 -2.16
#